data_ba3d93f26d262da61ff57c7977d7e64a
#
_entry.id   ba3d93f26d262da61ff57c7977d7e64a
#
_cell.length_a   1.000
_cell.length_b   1.000
_cell.length_c   1.000
_cell.angle_alpha   90.00
_cell.angle_beta   90.00
_cell.angle_gamma   90.00
#
_symmetry.space_group_name_H-M   'P 1'
#
loop_
_entity.id
_entity.type
_entity.pdbx_description
1 polymer ?
#
loop_
_entity_poly.entity_id
_entity_poly.type
_entity_poly.pdbx_seq_one_letter_code
_entity_poly.pdbx_strand_id
1 'polypeptide(L)'
;MRLLVSVRAADEVGAALAGGAEIIDVKEPARGALGAADPEVVRAVEGRLPTAIPLGVALGDPPDEAAVRAAVSRLPPRRQPGEVILKLGFAGTSGRQGVVNRLAAALDQARCLGSPAIVAVAYADHARALAPSPADVLRASARTGAAGVLIDTFVKDGRDLFASISDEALAEWIAEARACGLRVAVAG
;
A
#
# COMPACT_ATOMS: atom_id res chain seq x y z
N MET A 1 -17.18 -5.69 0.94
CA MET A 1 -15.81 -5.73 1.52
C MET A 1 -15.04 -6.78 0.73
N ARG A 2 -13.77 -6.52 0.40
CA ARG A 2 -12.91 -7.45 -0.37
C ARG A 2 -11.77 -7.93 0.51
N LEU A 3 -11.41 -9.20 0.40
CA LEU A 3 -10.28 -9.78 1.12
C LEU A 3 -8.99 -9.61 0.30
N LEU A 4 -8.01 -8.92 0.88
CA LEU A 4 -6.65 -8.84 0.35
C LEU A 4 -5.76 -9.79 1.13
N VAL A 5 -5.02 -10.65 0.44
CA VAL A 5 -4.03 -11.55 1.05
C VAL A 5 -2.65 -11.23 0.50
N SER A 6 -1.69 -11.01 1.40
CA SER A 6 -0.28 -10.80 1.03
C SER A 6 0.42 -12.14 0.86
N VAL A 7 1.21 -12.25 -0.21
CA VAL A 7 2.05 -13.40 -0.55
C VAL A 7 3.51 -12.98 -0.71
N ARG A 8 4.43 -13.89 -0.43
CA ARG A 8 5.88 -13.68 -0.59
C ARG A 8 6.42 -14.36 -1.85
N ALA A 9 5.68 -15.35 -2.37
CA ALA A 9 6.13 -16.14 -3.51
C ALA A 9 4.94 -16.61 -4.35
N ALA A 10 5.22 -17.03 -5.58
CA ALA A 10 4.21 -17.41 -6.57
C ALA A 10 3.46 -18.70 -6.20
N ASP A 11 4.07 -19.57 -5.43
CA ASP A 11 3.46 -20.84 -4.97
C ASP A 11 2.36 -20.62 -3.91
N GLU A 12 2.39 -19.50 -3.19
CA GLU A 12 1.36 -19.13 -2.21
C GLU A 12 0.05 -18.63 -2.86
N VAL A 13 0.10 -18.19 -4.14
CA VAL A 13 -1.06 -17.61 -4.84
C VAL A 13 -2.25 -18.56 -4.87
N GLY A 14 -2.02 -19.85 -5.18
CA GLY A 14 -3.08 -20.85 -5.27
C GLY A 14 -3.82 -21.04 -3.94
N ALA A 15 -3.09 -21.12 -2.83
CA ALA A 15 -3.67 -21.26 -1.50
C ALA A 15 -4.44 -20.00 -1.08
N ALA A 16 -3.90 -18.81 -1.36
CA ALA A 16 -4.57 -17.55 -1.07
C ALA A 16 -5.92 -17.41 -1.83
N LEU A 17 -5.94 -17.75 -3.13
CA LEU A 17 -7.17 -17.73 -3.93
C LEU A 17 -8.18 -18.77 -3.45
N ALA A 18 -7.73 -19.99 -3.13
CA ALA A 18 -8.60 -21.03 -2.59
C ALA A 18 -9.19 -20.64 -1.22
N GLY A 19 -8.48 -19.82 -0.44
CA GLY A 19 -8.94 -19.21 0.81
C GLY A 19 -9.88 -18.02 0.62
N GLY A 20 -10.24 -17.66 -0.62
CA GLY A 20 -11.20 -16.58 -0.92
C GLY A 20 -10.57 -15.19 -1.11
N ALA A 21 -9.26 -15.10 -1.34
CA ALA A 21 -8.64 -13.81 -1.65
C ALA A 21 -9.21 -13.22 -2.95
N GLU A 22 -9.61 -11.96 -2.88
CA GLU A 22 -10.13 -11.18 -4.02
C GLU A 22 -9.09 -10.16 -4.54
N ILE A 23 -8.00 -9.96 -3.79
CA ILE A 23 -6.83 -9.17 -4.17
C ILE A 23 -5.61 -9.94 -3.68
N ILE A 24 -4.63 -10.16 -4.55
CA ILE A 24 -3.34 -10.71 -4.16
C ILE A 24 -2.32 -9.59 -4.08
N ASP A 25 -1.62 -9.52 -2.96
CA ASP A 25 -0.65 -8.47 -2.67
C ASP A 25 0.75 -9.06 -2.51
N VAL A 26 1.73 -8.45 -3.14
CA VAL A 26 3.13 -8.91 -3.06
C VAL A 26 3.91 -8.03 -2.11
N LYS A 27 4.47 -8.63 -1.06
CA LYS A 27 5.38 -7.95 -0.13
C LYS A 27 6.42 -8.90 0.44
N GLU A 28 7.55 -8.34 0.92
CA GLU A 28 8.60 -9.07 1.63
C GLU A 28 8.68 -8.60 3.09
N PRO A 29 8.04 -9.30 4.04
CA PRO A 29 7.98 -8.89 5.44
C PRO A 29 9.35 -8.77 6.12
N ALA A 30 10.37 -9.50 5.65
CA ALA A 30 11.73 -9.38 6.18
C ALA A 30 12.35 -7.99 5.91
N ARG A 31 11.77 -7.21 4.99
CA ARG A 31 12.19 -5.85 4.65
C ARG A 31 11.30 -4.76 5.28
N GLY A 32 10.45 -5.12 6.24
CA GLY A 32 9.55 -4.22 6.96
C GLY A 32 8.07 -4.45 6.70
N ALA A 33 7.22 -3.67 7.35
CA ALA A 33 5.76 -3.81 7.28
C ALA A 33 5.22 -3.74 5.83
N LEU A 34 5.82 -2.89 4.99
CA LEU A 34 5.55 -2.74 3.56
C LEU A 34 6.76 -3.13 2.69
N GLY A 35 7.59 -4.06 3.16
CA GLY A 35 8.81 -4.42 2.45
C GLY A 35 8.56 -4.73 0.98
N ALA A 36 9.27 -4.04 0.09
CA ALA A 36 9.17 -4.25 -1.34
C ALA A 36 9.80 -5.60 -1.73
N ALA A 37 9.06 -6.41 -2.48
CA ALA A 37 9.57 -7.65 -3.06
C ALA A 37 10.46 -7.36 -4.28
N ASP A 38 11.29 -8.34 -4.65
CA ASP A 38 12.12 -8.23 -5.84
C ASP A 38 11.25 -8.29 -7.11
N PRO A 39 11.64 -7.60 -8.19
CA PRO A 39 10.87 -7.55 -9.44
C PRO A 39 10.55 -8.94 -10.05
N GLU A 40 11.45 -9.89 -9.85
CA GLU A 40 11.27 -11.28 -10.28
C GLU A 40 10.14 -11.98 -9.53
N VAL A 41 10.00 -11.71 -8.22
CA VAL A 41 8.89 -12.23 -7.39
C VAL A 41 7.58 -11.63 -7.85
N VAL A 42 7.53 -10.30 -8.06
CA VAL A 42 6.33 -9.62 -8.57
C VAL A 42 5.90 -10.23 -9.91
N ARG A 43 6.85 -10.45 -10.84
CA ARG A 43 6.59 -11.07 -12.14
C ARG A 43 6.10 -12.52 -12.02
N ALA A 44 6.70 -13.30 -11.12
CA ALA A 44 6.32 -14.69 -10.90
C ALA A 44 4.90 -14.80 -10.31
N VAL A 45 4.55 -13.94 -9.35
CA VAL A 45 3.19 -13.86 -8.78
C VAL A 45 2.20 -13.42 -9.84
N GLU A 46 2.49 -12.36 -10.62
CA GLU A 46 1.63 -11.92 -11.72
C GLU A 46 1.31 -13.07 -12.70
N GLY A 47 2.32 -13.88 -13.03
CA GLY A 47 2.17 -15.00 -13.95
C GLY A 47 1.26 -16.13 -13.44
N ARG A 48 0.92 -16.14 -12.16
CA ARG A 48 -0.01 -17.11 -11.54
C ARG A 48 -1.40 -16.54 -11.31
N LEU A 49 -1.58 -15.21 -11.49
CA LEU A 49 -2.87 -14.56 -11.23
C LEU A 49 -3.83 -14.72 -12.41
N PRO A 50 -5.10 -15.08 -12.14
CA PRO A 50 -6.17 -14.82 -13.09
C PRO A 50 -6.28 -13.32 -13.37
N THR A 51 -6.55 -12.94 -14.62
CA THR A 51 -6.61 -11.53 -15.07
C THR A 51 -7.65 -10.69 -14.33
N ALA A 52 -8.70 -11.34 -13.79
CA ALA A 52 -9.76 -10.68 -13.01
C ALA A 52 -9.32 -10.32 -11.56
N ILE A 53 -8.22 -10.89 -11.07
CA ILE A 53 -7.73 -10.64 -9.71
C ILE A 53 -6.74 -9.48 -9.71
N PRO A 54 -7.00 -8.38 -8.97
CA PRO A 54 -6.07 -7.29 -8.83
C PRO A 54 -4.76 -7.70 -8.18
N LEU A 55 -3.67 -7.10 -8.65
CA LEU A 55 -2.34 -7.25 -8.09
C LEU A 55 -1.99 -6.04 -7.22
N GLY A 56 -1.83 -6.25 -5.91
CA GLY A 56 -1.21 -5.31 -5.01
C GLY A 56 0.32 -5.47 -5.00
N VAL A 57 1.06 -4.37 -4.91
CA VAL A 57 2.52 -4.38 -4.77
C VAL A 57 2.93 -3.36 -3.71
N ALA A 58 3.69 -3.81 -2.73
CA ALA A 58 4.29 -2.92 -1.74
C ALA A 58 5.54 -2.23 -2.31
N LEU A 59 5.62 -0.90 -2.17
CA LEU A 59 6.77 -0.09 -2.58
C LEU A 59 7.74 0.20 -1.42
N GLY A 60 7.36 -0.20 -0.20
CA GLY A 60 8.10 0.14 1.01
C GLY A 60 7.82 1.55 1.52
N ASP A 61 8.76 2.04 2.32
CA ASP A 61 8.79 3.38 2.89
C ASP A 61 10.02 4.16 2.34
N PRO A 62 9.99 4.56 1.07
CA PRO A 62 11.14 5.24 0.45
C PRO A 62 11.45 6.55 1.17
N PRO A 63 12.74 6.90 1.42
CA PRO A 63 13.11 8.05 2.24
C PRO A 63 12.83 9.41 1.58
N ASP A 64 12.75 9.47 0.26
CA ASP A 64 12.55 10.69 -0.52
C ASP A 64 11.87 10.44 -1.87
N GLU A 65 11.61 11.49 -2.63
CA GLU A 65 10.94 11.44 -3.93
C GLU A 65 11.77 10.68 -4.99
N ALA A 66 13.09 10.76 -4.93
CA ALA A 66 13.96 10.05 -5.86
C ALA A 66 13.89 8.54 -5.62
N ALA A 67 13.89 8.12 -4.35
CA ALA A 67 13.72 6.73 -3.97
C ALA A 67 12.32 6.20 -4.33
N VAL A 68 11.26 7.04 -4.22
CA VAL A 68 9.91 6.69 -4.70
C VAL A 68 9.92 6.41 -6.20
N ARG A 69 10.48 7.33 -7.01
CA ARG A 69 10.58 7.14 -8.46
C ARG A 69 11.37 5.88 -8.81
N ALA A 70 12.48 5.62 -8.12
CA ALA A 70 13.29 4.43 -8.30
C ALA A 70 12.51 3.15 -7.94
N ALA A 71 11.73 3.15 -6.86
CA ALA A 71 10.90 2.01 -6.46
C ALA A 71 9.85 1.68 -7.53
N VAL A 72 9.15 2.70 -8.06
CA VAL A 72 8.16 2.51 -9.14
C VAL A 72 8.84 2.05 -10.43
N SER A 73 10.00 2.62 -10.79
CA SER A 73 10.73 2.26 -12.03
C SER A 73 11.27 0.82 -12.02
N ARG A 74 11.50 0.24 -10.85
CA ARG A 74 11.97 -1.16 -10.72
C ARG A 74 10.86 -2.18 -10.96
N LEU A 75 9.59 -1.76 -10.94
CA LEU A 75 8.49 -2.69 -11.19
C LEU A 75 8.57 -3.25 -12.62
N PRO A 76 8.33 -4.54 -12.80
CA PRO A 76 8.34 -5.14 -14.12
C PRO A 76 7.18 -4.57 -14.96
N PRO A 77 7.38 -4.40 -16.28
CA PRO A 77 6.28 -4.04 -17.15
C PRO A 77 5.20 -5.12 -17.10
N ARG A 78 3.95 -4.68 -17.08
CA ARG A 78 2.79 -5.58 -17.02
C ARG A 78 2.74 -6.49 -18.25
N ARG A 79 2.44 -7.76 -18.00
CA ARG A 79 2.25 -8.77 -19.04
C ARG A 79 0.78 -9.11 -19.26
N GLN A 80 -0.08 -8.82 -18.28
CA GLN A 80 -1.50 -9.13 -18.31
C GLN A 80 -2.33 -7.87 -18.05
N PRO A 81 -3.51 -7.73 -18.67
CA PRO A 81 -4.47 -6.69 -18.30
C PRO A 81 -4.99 -6.97 -16.87
N GLY A 82 -5.43 -5.92 -16.20
CA GLY A 82 -6.00 -6.01 -14.86
C GLY A 82 -5.60 -4.84 -13.97
N GLU A 83 -6.27 -4.70 -12.83
CA GLU A 83 -5.99 -3.63 -11.87
C GLU A 83 -4.66 -3.89 -11.15
N VAL A 84 -3.84 -2.84 -11.05
CA VAL A 84 -2.65 -2.81 -10.19
C VAL A 84 -2.82 -1.75 -9.12
N ILE A 85 -2.45 -2.12 -7.91
CA ILE A 85 -2.50 -1.28 -6.72
C ILE A 85 -1.09 -1.18 -6.15
N LEU A 86 -0.49 0.00 -6.17
CA LEU A 86 0.82 0.26 -5.57
C LEU A 86 0.62 0.87 -4.19
N LYS A 87 1.18 0.24 -3.15
CA LYS A 87 1.09 0.69 -1.76
C LYS A 87 2.37 1.40 -1.37
N LEU A 88 2.25 2.66 -0.95
CA LEU A 88 3.36 3.52 -0.55
C LEU A 88 3.26 3.88 0.92
N GLY A 89 4.27 3.57 1.70
CA GLY A 89 4.40 3.92 3.10
C GLY A 89 5.20 5.20 3.33
N PHE A 90 5.17 5.69 4.57
CA PHE A 90 5.74 6.98 4.95
C PHE A 90 6.51 6.91 6.28
N ALA A 91 7.02 5.76 6.70
CA ALA A 91 7.90 5.69 7.86
C ALA A 91 9.13 6.59 7.67
N GLY A 92 9.55 7.29 8.71
CA GLY A 92 10.64 8.26 8.65
C GLY A 92 10.32 9.56 7.88
N THR A 93 9.07 9.78 7.46
CA THR A 93 8.66 11.00 6.72
C THR A 93 8.29 12.11 7.69
N SER A 94 8.79 13.33 7.46
CA SER A 94 8.42 14.50 8.26
C SER A 94 7.19 15.19 7.68
N GLY A 95 6.10 15.22 8.46
CA GLY A 95 4.91 16.02 8.24
C GLY A 95 4.14 15.73 6.92
N ARG A 96 3.00 16.37 6.79
CA ARG A 96 2.07 16.19 5.66
C ARG A 96 2.67 16.56 4.30
N GLN A 97 3.54 17.59 4.24
CA GLN A 97 4.15 18.01 2.98
C GLN A 97 5.06 16.91 2.39
N GLY A 98 5.78 16.18 3.24
CA GLY A 98 6.59 15.04 2.81
C GLY A 98 5.74 13.92 2.19
N VAL A 99 4.53 13.69 2.72
CA VAL A 99 3.56 12.74 2.11
C VAL A 99 3.12 13.24 0.75
N VAL A 100 2.72 14.50 0.64
CA VAL A 100 2.28 15.12 -0.64
C VAL A 100 3.35 14.96 -1.72
N ASN A 101 4.60 15.29 -1.40
CA ASN A 101 5.71 15.22 -2.35
C ASN A 101 5.93 13.80 -2.86
N ARG A 102 5.95 12.80 -1.95
CA ARG A 102 6.16 11.39 -2.31
C ARG A 102 5.00 10.82 -3.09
N LEU A 103 3.76 11.16 -2.74
CA LEU A 103 2.58 10.74 -3.51
C LEU A 103 2.61 11.35 -4.92
N ALA A 104 2.94 12.64 -5.05
CA ALA A 104 3.09 13.28 -6.35
C ALA A 104 4.16 12.60 -7.22
N ALA A 105 5.32 12.26 -6.62
CA ALA A 105 6.39 11.54 -7.30
C ALA A 105 5.97 10.14 -7.75
N ALA A 106 5.20 9.41 -6.91
CA ALA A 106 4.67 8.09 -7.25
C ALA A 106 3.65 8.16 -8.39
N LEU A 107 2.68 9.07 -8.30
CA LEU A 107 1.65 9.27 -9.32
C LEU A 107 2.23 9.68 -10.68
N ASP A 108 3.21 10.58 -10.67
CA ASP A 108 3.90 11.01 -11.89
C ASP A 108 4.67 9.85 -12.53
N GLN A 109 5.50 9.15 -11.75
CA GLN A 109 6.28 8.02 -12.25
C GLN A 109 5.41 6.84 -12.71
N ALA A 110 4.27 6.61 -12.05
CA ALA A 110 3.35 5.52 -12.37
C ALA A 110 2.65 5.68 -13.73
N ARG A 111 2.66 6.87 -14.33
CA ARG A 111 2.11 7.12 -15.68
C ARG A 111 2.76 6.23 -16.74
N CYS A 112 4.05 5.97 -16.62
CA CYS A 112 4.76 5.08 -17.57
C CYS A 112 4.35 3.60 -17.41
N LEU A 113 3.66 3.23 -16.33
CA LEU A 113 3.16 1.88 -16.07
C LEU A 113 1.65 1.73 -16.35
N GLY A 114 1.03 2.70 -17.05
CA GLY A 114 -0.41 2.69 -17.32
C GLY A 114 -1.27 3.22 -16.17
N SER A 115 -0.69 4.07 -15.32
CA SER A 115 -1.38 4.75 -14.21
C SER A 115 -2.06 3.79 -13.21
N PRO A 116 -1.30 2.88 -12.59
CA PRO A 116 -1.83 2.01 -11.54
C PRO A 116 -2.39 2.84 -10.38
N ALA A 117 -3.30 2.23 -9.61
CA ALA A 117 -3.88 2.88 -8.44
C ALA A 117 -2.82 3.04 -7.33
N ILE A 118 -2.57 4.26 -6.86
CA ILE A 118 -1.70 4.51 -5.72
C ILE A 118 -2.53 4.53 -4.44
N VAL A 119 -2.14 3.71 -3.46
CA VAL A 119 -2.74 3.65 -2.12
C VAL A 119 -1.68 4.09 -1.11
N ALA A 120 -2.00 5.13 -0.34
CA ALA A 120 -1.15 5.65 0.71
C ALA A 120 -1.35 4.84 1.99
N VAL A 121 -0.27 4.39 2.63
CA VAL A 121 -0.34 3.62 3.88
C VAL A 121 -0.10 4.54 5.07
N ALA A 122 -1.09 4.62 5.95
CA ALA A 122 -1.03 5.29 7.23
C ALA A 122 -0.76 4.25 8.33
N TYR A 123 0.17 4.55 9.23
CA TYR A 123 0.44 3.67 10.36
C TYR A 123 -0.35 4.14 11.59
N ALA A 124 -1.16 3.26 12.18
CA ALA A 124 -1.88 3.57 13.42
C ALA A 124 -0.91 3.86 14.57
N ASP A 125 0.19 3.14 14.62
CA ASP A 125 1.32 3.34 15.54
C ASP A 125 2.37 4.33 14.96
N HIS A 126 1.93 5.38 14.26
CA HIS A 126 2.75 6.33 13.52
C HIS A 126 3.92 6.94 14.32
N ALA A 127 3.75 7.14 15.61
CA ALA A 127 4.82 7.64 16.47
C ALA A 127 6.01 6.66 16.52
N ARG A 128 5.75 5.36 16.53
CA ARG A 128 6.76 4.29 16.50
C ARG A 128 7.43 4.17 15.12
N ALA A 129 6.69 4.48 14.08
CA ALA A 129 7.17 4.50 12.69
C ALA A 129 7.93 5.81 12.35
N LEU A 130 7.94 6.81 13.25
CA LEU A 130 8.38 8.17 12.94
C LEU A 130 7.68 8.71 11.69
N ALA A 131 6.40 8.38 11.54
CA ALA A 131 5.59 8.70 10.37
C ALA A 131 4.58 9.82 10.65
N PRO A 132 4.05 10.49 9.62
CA PRO A 132 2.93 11.41 9.76
C PRO A 132 1.69 10.71 10.32
N SER A 133 0.84 11.47 10.99
CA SER A 133 -0.41 10.93 11.54
C SER A 133 -1.32 10.36 10.44
N PRO A 134 -2.19 9.38 10.77
CA PRO A 134 -3.16 8.85 9.81
C PRO A 134 -4.02 9.95 9.16
N ALA A 135 -4.38 11.00 9.91
CA ALA A 135 -5.11 12.15 9.39
C ALA A 135 -4.30 12.97 8.36
N ASP A 136 -3.00 13.15 8.57
CA ASP A 136 -2.14 13.85 7.60
C ASP A 136 -1.95 13.04 6.32
N VAL A 137 -1.79 11.73 6.43
CA VAL A 137 -1.72 10.84 5.25
C VAL A 137 -3.02 10.88 4.46
N LEU A 138 -4.17 10.80 5.12
CA LEU A 138 -5.49 10.89 4.48
C LEU A 138 -5.64 12.22 3.72
N ARG A 139 -5.39 13.36 4.39
CA ARG A 139 -5.54 14.68 3.78
C ARG A 139 -4.56 14.92 2.64
N ALA A 140 -3.34 14.42 2.74
CA ALA A 140 -2.39 14.44 1.62
C ALA A 140 -2.90 13.61 0.44
N SER A 141 -3.45 12.42 0.70
CA SER A 141 -4.00 11.52 -0.31
C SER A 141 -5.15 12.15 -1.08
N ALA A 142 -6.10 12.75 -0.36
CA ALA A 142 -7.24 13.46 -0.97
C ALA A 142 -6.79 14.63 -1.88
N ARG A 143 -5.72 15.35 -1.49
CA ARG A 143 -5.20 16.48 -2.26
C ARG A 143 -4.40 16.08 -3.49
N THR A 144 -3.76 14.92 -3.49
CA THR A 144 -2.86 14.50 -4.56
C THR A 144 -3.53 13.63 -5.63
N GLY A 145 -4.76 13.16 -5.38
CA GLY A 145 -5.47 12.25 -6.27
C GLY A 145 -5.02 10.79 -6.12
N ALA A 146 -4.52 10.40 -4.95
CA ALA A 146 -4.32 9.00 -4.61
C ALA A 146 -5.65 8.23 -4.72
N ALA A 147 -5.60 6.97 -5.11
CA ALA A 147 -6.81 6.16 -5.32
C ALA A 147 -7.43 5.66 -4.01
N GLY A 148 -6.66 5.66 -2.91
CA GLY A 148 -7.13 5.20 -1.62
C GLY A 148 -6.09 5.33 -0.52
N VAL A 149 -6.52 4.92 0.67
CA VAL A 149 -5.70 4.85 1.87
C VAL A 149 -5.83 3.48 2.53
N LEU A 150 -4.75 3.01 3.12
CA LEU A 150 -4.70 1.82 3.95
C LEU A 150 -4.25 2.24 5.35
N ILE A 151 -4.94 1.79 6.41
CA ILE A 151 -4.41 1.87 7.77
C ILE A 151 -3.84 0.50 8.18
N ASP A 152 -2.62 0.50 8.70
CA ASP A 152 -1.89 -0.71 9.13
C ASP A 152 -1.10 -0.41 10.41
N THR A 153 -0.48 -1.40 11.03
CA THR A 153 0.53 -1.24 12.06
C THR A 153 1.93 -1.36 11.45
N PHE A 154 2.86 -0.50 11.89
CA PHE A 154 4.27 -0.56 11.46
C PHE A 154 5.04 -1.64 12.19
N VAL A 155 4.92 -1.67 13.52
CA VAL A 155 5.64 -2.64 14.36
C VAL A 155 4.81 -3.90 14.50
N LYS A 156 5.38 -5.04 14.10
CA LYS A 156 4.74 -6.37 14.15
C LYS A 156 5.22 -7.13 15.40
N ASP A 157 4.77 -6.68 16.57
CA ASP A 157 5.13 -7.24 17.88
C ASP A 157 4.00 -8.09 18.51
N GLY A 158 3.02 -8.50 17.70
CA GLY A 158 1.88 -9.30 18.11
C GLY A 158 0.69 -8.49 18.62
N ARG A 159 0.80 -7.17 18.70
CA ARG A 159 -0.35 -6.30 18.96
C ARG A 159 -1.10 -6.03 17.66
N ASP A 160 -2.42 -6.04 17.75
CA ASP A 160 -3.30 -5.73 16.64
C ASP A 160 -3.48 -4.21 16.40
N LEU A 161 -4.24 -3.86 15.39
CA LEU A 161 -4.56 -2.48 15.05
C LEU A 161 -5.24 -1.74 16.21
N PHE A 162 -6.15 -2.42 16.94
CA PHE A 162 -6.95 -1.82 18.00
C PHE A 162 -6.15 -1.49 19.26
N ALA A 163 -4.94 -2.05 19.41
CA ALA A 163 -3.99 -1.61 20.43
C ALA A 163 -3.40 -0.21 20.14
N SER A 164 -3.55 0.30 18.90
CA SER A 164 -2.94 1.56 18.46
C SER A 164 -3.95 2.64 18.08
N ILE A 165 -5.21 2.26 17.83
CA ILE A 165 -6.30 3.19 17.47
C ILE A 165 -7.62 2.66 18.05
N SER A 166 -8.46 3.54 18.62
CA SER A 166 -9.78 3.13 19.10
C SER A 166 -10.77 2.90 17.95
N ASP A 167 -11.83 2.12 18.23
CA ASP A 167 -12.88 1.85 17.25
C ASP A 167 -13.53 3.13 16.72
N GLU A 168 -13.78 4.11 17.61
CA GLU A 168 -14.36 5.40 17.24
C GLU A 168 -13.45 6.18 16.33
N ALA A 169 -12.15 6.30 16.67
CA ALA A 169 -11.17 7.01 15.85
C ALA A 169 -10.96 6.35 14.48
N LEU A 170 -10.98 5.01 14.43
CA LEU A 170 -10.90 4.26 13.18
C LEU A 170 -12.15 4.50 12.32
N ALA A 171 -13.36 4.47 12.93
CA ALA A 171 -14.60 4.71 12.22
C ALA A 171 -14.66 6.13 11.64
N GLU A 172 -14.25 7.14 12.42
CA GLU A 172 -14.17 8.54 11.96
C GLU A 172 -13.18 8.67 10.78
N TRP A 173 -12.00 8.08 10.89
CA TRP A 173 -10.99 8.10 9.83
C TRP A 173 -11.51 7.45 8.53
N ILE A 174 -12.20 6.31 8.64
CA ILE A 174 -12.83 5.63 7.50
C ILE A 174 -13.91 6.52 6.87
N ALA A 175 -14.74 7.16 7.69
CA ALA A 175 -15.80 8.06 7.21
C ALA A 175 -15.21 9.27 6.48
N GLU A 176 -14.17 9.92 7.02
CA GLU A 176 -13.47 11.04 6.39
C GLU A 176 -12.85 10.62 5.05
N ALA A 177 -12.17 9.46 5.00
CA ALA A 177 -11.58 8.95 3.77
C ALA A 177 -12.62 8.70 2.67
N ARG A 178 -13.76 8.10 3.02
CA ARG A 178 -14.88 7.88 2.09
C ARG A 178 -15.51 9.18 1.61
N ALA A 179 -15.69 10.14 2.50
CA ALA A 179 -16.20 11.48 2.14
C ALA A 179 -15.27 12.21 1.14
N CYS A 180 -13.96 11.92 1.20
CA CYS A 180 -12.98 12.39 0.22
C CYS A 180 -12.94 11.56 -1.08
N GLY A 181 -13.79 10.56 -1.26
CA GLY A 181 -13.81 9.69 -2.44
C GLY A 181 -12.69 8.65 -2.49
N LEU A 182 -11.96 8.43 -1.39
CA LEU A 182 -10.86 7.48 -1.32
C LEU A 182 -11.36 6.05 -1.05
N ARG A 183 -10.76 5.08 -1.71
CA ARG A 183 -10.91 3.67 -1.32
C ARG A 183 -10.21 3.45 0.02
N VAL A 184 -10.80 2.62 0.88
CA VAL A 184 -10.26 2.36 2.23
C VAL A 184 -9.94 0.89 2.40
N ALA A 185 -8.75 0.61 2.93
CA ALA A 185 -8.36 -0.71 3.40
C ALA A 185 -7.91 -0.64 4.87
N VAL A 186 -8.06 -1.75 5.58
CA VAL A 186 -7.69 -1.89 7.00
C VAL A 186 -6.87 -3.17 7.15
N ALA A 187 -5.75 -3.10 7.86
CA ALA A 187 -4.87 -4.20 8.20
C ALA A 187 -4.19 -3.96 9.56
N GLY A 188 -3.51 -4.98 10.11
CA GLY A 188 -2.75 -4.86 11.35
C GLY A 188 -3.08 -5.88 12.41
#